data_dc087efd12003f3b9f928636ae0c11bc
#
_entry.id   dc087efd12003f3b9f928636ae0c11bc
#
_cell.length_a   1.000
_cell.length_b   1.000
_cell.length_c   1.000
_cell.angle_alpha   90.00
_cell.angle_beta   90.00
_cell.angle_gamma   90.00
#
_symmetry.space_group_name_H-M   'P 1'
#
loop_
_entity.id
_entity.type
_entity.pdbx_description
1 polymer ?
#
loop_
_entity_poly.entity_id
_entity_poly.type
_entity_poly.pdbx_seq_one_letter_code
_entity_poly.pdbx_strand_id
1 'polypeptide(L)'
;MFANLGDRHEEADIVARERPELLMFCGLVGLIGNVMPVVTIFWGWSVTDHAFVADTISDLARGDNKWIMDLGFYFHAAGLLALAIAAAHAHLGRAGWSVGIFCLAFLALDVVLLGLWDEFGASAQPGDGMSVHTKLSFVLGPLFLLGPLVMVPGVGGLSRTYAALFVGAAASWAVFATGFKLAPDGIDGLLEKIAVVGAMGWTLPLSFLYLARGYEKSHRVAGRAEAG
;
A
#
# COMPACT_ATOMS: atom_id res chain seq x y z
N MET A 1 -11.01 39.71 14.75
CA MET A 1 -10.23 39.19 15.86
C MET A 1 -11.06 38.18 16.71
N PHE A 2 -11.99 37.42 16.13
CA PHE A 2 -12.86 36.48 16.86
C PHE A 2 -12.93 35.08 16.24
N ALA A 3 -11.99 34.76 15.32
CA ALA A 3 -11.98 33.47 14.61
C ALA A 3 -11.21 32.32 15.32
N ASN A 4 -10.65 32.52 16.51
CA ASN A 4 -9.59 31.63 17.03
C ASN A 4 -9.95 30.80 18.28
N LEU A 5 -11.14 30.90 18.81
CA LEU A 5 -11.55 30.09 19.96
C LEU A 5 -12.46 28.90 19.56
N GLY A 6 -13.30 29.11 18.55
CA GLY A 6 -14.13 28.05 17.97
C GLY A 6 -13.29 26.95 17.31
N ASP A 7 -12.31 27.35 16.50
CA ASP A 7 -11.45 26.39 15.76
C ASP A 7 -10.67 25.45 16.69
N ARG A 8 -10.20 25.92 17.85
CA ARG A 8 -9.42 25.09 18.79
C ARG A 8 -10.29 24.08 19.55
N HIS A 9 -11.54 24.40 19.85
CA HIS A 9 -12.47 23.47 20.46
C HIS A 9 -12.95 22.42 19.44
N GLU A 10 -13.14 22.81 18.19
CA GLU A 10 -13.53 21.93 17.11
C GLU A 10 -12.40 20.94 16.71
N GLU A 11 -11.14 21.41 16.63
CA GLU A 11 -9.97 20.53 16.45
C GLU A 11 -9.77 19.57 17.63
N ALA A 12 -9.96 20.04 18.88
CA ALA A 12 -9.88 19.18 20.06
C ALA A 12 -10.98 18.11 20.07
N ASP A 13 -12.20 18.45 19.63
CA ASP A 13 -13.32 17.52 19.53
C ASP A 13 -13.13 16.50 18.38
N ILE A 14 -12.55 16.91 17.26
CA ILE A 14 -12.23 15.99 16.15
C ILE A 14 -11.14 14.99 16.56
N VAL A 15 -10.09 15.46 17.23
CA VAL A 15 -9.02 14.58 17.76
C VAL A 15 -9.55 13.67 18.88
N ALA A 16 -10.54 14.10 19.65
CA ALA A 16 -11.20 13.27 20.66
C ALA A 16 -12.08 12.15 20.05
N ARG A 17 -12.47 12.25 18.78
CA ARG A 17 -13.33 11.28 18.08
C ARG A 17 -12.58 10.15 17.39
N GLU A 18 -11.25 10.20 17.30
CA GLU A 18 -10.49 9.09 16.73
C GLU A 18 -10.63 7.84 17.60
N ARG A 19 -11.09 6.74 17.00
CA ARG A 19 -11.24 5.44 17.64
C ARG A 19 -9.93 4.67 17.63
N PRO A 20 -9.27 4.49 18.78
CA PRO A 20 -7.99 3.80 18.86
C PRO A 20 -8.06 2.36 18.36
N GLU A 21 -9.17 1.66 18.61
CA GLU A 21 -9.38 0.27 18.18
C GLU A 21 -9.39 0.16 16.66
N LEU A 22 -10.03 1.11 15.97
CA LEU A 22 -10.05 1.15 14.50
C LEU A 22 -8.66 1.38 13.93
N LEU A 23 -7.88 2.30 14.52
CA LEU A 23 -6.51 2.57 14.08
C LEU A 23 -5.60 1.35 14.29
N MET A 24 -5.72 0.67 15.45
CA MET A 24 -4.95 -0.55 15.73
C MET A 24 -5.33 -1.68 14.79
N PHE A 25 -6.62 -1.91 14.58
CA PHE A 25 -7.11 -2.93 13.66
C PHE A 25 -6.61 -2.67 12.23
N CYS A 26 -6.83 -1.46 11.70
CA CYS A 26 -6.39 -1.10 10.36
C CYS A 26 -4.85 -1.13 10.21
N GLY A 27 -4.11 -0.69 11.23
CA GLY A 27 -2.65 -0.79 11.25
C GLY A 27 -2.15 -2.23 11.20
N LEU A 28 -2.79 -3.14 11.96
CA LEU A 28 -2.46 -4.57 11.95
C LEU A 28 -2.81 -5.23 10.62
N VAL A 29 -4.01 -5.00 10.10
CA VAL A 29 -4.43 -5.50 8.79
C VAL A 29 -3.52 -4.95 7.69
N GLY A 30 -3.14 -3.66 7.77
CA GLY A 30 -2.18 -3.03 6.88
C GLY A 30 -0.82 -3.72 6.93
N LEU A 31 -0.31 -4.01 8.13
CA LEU A 31 0.98 -4.70 8.31
C LEU A 31 0.96 -6.10 7.70
N ILE A 32 -0.02 -6.93 8.06
CA ILE A 32 -0.16 -8.29 7.55
C ILE A 32 -0.34 -8.27 6.03
N GLY A 33 -1.29 -7.46 5.54
CA GLY A 33 -1.62 -7.39 4.12
C GLY A 33 -0.45 -6.94 3.25
N ASN A 34 0.35 -5.98 3.72
CA ASN A 34 1.51 -5.51 2.94
C ASN A 34 2.72 -6.46 2.99
N VAL A 35 2.81 -7.35 3.97
CA VAL A 35 3.85 -8.40 4.03
C VAL A 35 3.48 -9.63 3.19
N MET A 36 2.20 -9.92 3.03
CA MET A 36 1.71 -11.13 2.35
C MET A 36 2.23 -11.31 0.91
N PRO A 37 2.36 -10.29 0.06
CA PRO A 37 2.95 -10.47 -1.28
C PRO A 37 4.35 -11.08 -1.23
N VAL A 38 5.20 -10.64 -0.28
CA VAL A 38 6.54 -11.21 -0.13
C VAL A 38 6.47 -12.68 0.31
N VAL A 39 5.60 -12.98 1.28
CA VAL A 39 5.39 -14.36 1.75
C VAL A 39 4.93 -15.26 0.60
N THR A 40 3.97 -14.81 -0.20
CA THR A 40 3.41 -15.60 -1.30
C THR A 40 4.37 -15.72 -2.49
N ILE A 41 5.22 -14.72 -2.76
CA ILE A 41 6.30 -14.83 -3.74
C ILE A 41 7.27 -15.95 -3.35
N PHE A 42 7.75 -15.97 -2.10
CA PHE A 42 8.66 -17.03 -1.66
C PHE A 42 7.98 -18.39 -1.57
N TRP A 43 6.72 -18.44 -1.17
CA TRP A 43 5.95 -19.69 -1.15
C TRP A 43 5.74 -20.22 -2.58
N GLY A 44 5.25 -19.40 -3.50
CA GLY A 44 5.07 -19.79 -4.90
C GLY A 44 6.37 -20.26 -5.53
N TRP A 45 7.47 -19.52 -5.33
CA TRP A 45 8.79 -19.92 -5.79
C TRP A 45 9.23 -21.28 -5.23
N SER A 46 8.90 -21.62 -3.99
CA SER A 46 9.31 -22.89 -3.35
C SER A 46 8.58 -24.12 -3.88
N VAL A 47 7.43 -23.95 -4.55
CA VAL A 47 6.55 -25.04 -5.00
C VAL A 47 6.33 -25.08 -6.53
N THR A 48 7.03 -24.22 -7.27
CA THR A 48 6.96 -24.12 -8.73
C THR A 48 8.36 -24.06 -9.33
N ASP A 49 8.47 -24.27 -10.63
CA ASP A 49 9.74 -24.12 -11.41
C ASP A 49 10.05 -22.63 -11.73
N HIS A 50 9.51 -21.70 -10.96
CA HIS A 50 9.66 -20.25 -11.17
C HIS A 50 11.12 -19.81 -11.04
N ALA A 51 11.67 -19.22 -12.08
CA ALA A 51 13.01 -18.62 -12.08
C ALA A 51 12.98 -17.26 -11.37
N PHE A 52 13.40 -17.20 -10.11
CA PHE A 52 13.26 -16.02 -9.25
C PHE A 52 13.74 -14.68 -9.85
N VAL A 53 14.75 -14.73 -10.71
CA VAL A 53 15.32 -13.54 -11.34
C VAL A 53 14.59 -13.17 -12.63
N ALA A 54 14.29 -14.19 -13.45
CA ALA A 54 13.72 -14.00 -14.76
C ALA A 54 12.20 -13.87 -14.78
N ASP A 55 11.50 -14.73 -14.02
CA ASP A 55 10.05 -14.76 -14.08
C ASP A 55 9.42 -13.68 -13.21
N THR A 56 8.34 -13.10 -13.68
CA THR A 56 7.61 -12.01 -13.00
C THR A 56 6.73 -12.52 -11.86
N ILE A 57 6.27 -11.62 -10.99
CA ILE A 57 5.25 -11.94 -9.97
C ILE A 57 3.97 -12.42 -10.66
N SER A 58 3.66 -11.86 -11.81
CA SER A 58 2.53 -12.24 -12.63
C SER A 58 2.62 -13.69 -13.12
N ASP A 59 3.82 -14.21 -13.36
CA ASP A 59 4.01 -15.61 -13.76
C ASP A 59 3.69 -16.59 -12.64
N LEU A 60 3.93 -16.21 -11.38
CA LEU A 60 3.47 -16.97 -10.21
C LEU A 60 1.94 -16.99 -10.05
N ALA A 61 1.23 -16.01 -10.62
CA ALA A 61 -0.22 -15.94 -10.61
C ALA A 61 -0.87 -16.73 -11.77
N ARG A 62 -0.21 -17.79 -12.26
CA ARG A 62 -0.67 -18.67 -13.34
C ARG A 62 -0.59 -20.14 -12.96
N GLY A 63 -1.33 -20.97 -13.69
CA GLY A 63 -1.32 -22.42 -13.53
C GLY A 63 -1.95 -22.91 -12.23
N ASP A 64 -1.62 -24.13 -11.85
CA ASP A 64 -2.29 -24.84 -10.74
C ASP A 64 -2.04 -24.20 -9.37
N ASN A 65 -0.91 -23.52 -9.18
CA ASN A 65 -0.53 -22.86 -7.94
C ASN A 65 -0.86 -21.36 -7.89
N LYS A 66 -1.59 -20.84 -8.88
CA LYS A 66 -2.03 -19.44 -8.96
C LYS A 66 -2.66 -18.94 -7.66
N TRP A 67 -3.42 -19.77 -6.97
CA TRP A 67 -4.11 -19.43 -5.73
C TRP A 67 -3.20 -18.88 -4.63
N ILE A 68 -1.90 -19.23 -4.66
CA ILE A 68 -0.91 -18.71 -3.69
C ILE A 68 -0.72 -17.20 -3.91
N MET A 69 -0.53 -16.77 -5.16
CA MET A 69 -0.39 -15.34 -5.48
C MET A 69 -1.70 -14.59 -5.35
N ASP A 70 -2.83 -15.19 -5.71
CA ASP A 70 -4.16 -14.62 -5.47
C ASP A 70 -4.35 -14.28 -3.99
N LEU A 71 -3.95 -15.19 -3.10
CA LEU A 71 -3.96 -14.94 -1.65
C LEU A 71 -3.13 -13.71 -1.28
N GLY A 72 -1.92 -13.59 -1.85
CA GLY A 72 -1.05 -12.42 -1.68
C GLY A 72 -1.73 -11.11 -2.12
N PHE A 73 -2.33 -11.11 -3.31
CA PHE A 73 -3.02 -9.95 -3.86
C PHE A 73 -4.23 -9.54 -3.01
N TYR A 74 -5.07 -10.49 -2.59
CA TYR A 74 -6.26 -10.15 -1.81
C TYR A 74 -5.92 -9.67 -0.40
N PHE A 75 -4.92 -10.25 0.26
CA PHE A 75 -4.43 -9.74 1.54
C PHE A 75 -3.80 -8.35 1.37
N HIS A 76 -3.04 -8.13 0.30
CA HIS A 76 -2.46 -6.81 0.02
C HIS A 76 -3.54 -5.76 -0.22
N ALA A 77 -4.54 -6.08 -1.02
CA ALA A 77 -5.69 -5.21 -1.26
C ALA A 77 -6.44 -4.87 0.04
N ALA A 78 -6.68 -5.86 0.89
CA ALA A 78 -7.30 -5.64 2.20
C ALA A 78 -6.43 -4.73 3.09
N GLY A 79 -5.10 -4.91 3.07
CA GLY A 79 -4.14 -4.05 3.77
C GLY A 79 -4.18 -2.61 3.28
N LEU A 80 -4.16 -2.38 1.97
CA LEU A 80 -4.25 -1.05 1.36
C LEU A 80 -5.58 -0.36 1.68
N LEU A 81 -6.70 -1.08 1.62
CA LEU A 81 -8.01 -0.55 1.99
C LEU A 81 -8.07 -0.18 3.48
N ALA A 82 -7.53 -1.03 4.36
CA ALA A 82 -7.45 -0.73 5.79
C ALA A 82 -6.63 0.54 6.05
N LEU A 83 -5.51 0.73 5.34
CA LEU A 83 -4.72 1.95 5.43
C LEU A 83 -5.46 3.18 4.89
N ALA A 84 -6.24 3.06 3.82
CA ALA A 84 -7.08 4.14 3.32
C ALA A 84 -8.12 4.56 4.38
N ILE A 85 -8.77 3.59 5.05
CA ILE A 85 -9.73 3.83 6.12
C ILE A 85 -9.05 4.52 7.32
N ALA A 86 -7.89 4.01 7.77
CA ALA A 86 -7.16 4.62 8.87
C ALA A 86 -6.71 6.06 8.53
N ALA A 87 -6.22 6.28 7.29
CA ALA A 87 -5.78 7.58 6.82
C ALA A 87 -6.93 8.60 6.70
N ALA A 88 -8.13 8.12 6.37
CA ALA A 88 -9.34 8.95 6.37
C ALA A 88 -9.83 9.26 7.77
N HIS A 89 -9.74 8.28 8.69
CA HIS A 89 -10.19 8.41 10.08
C HIS A 89 -9.26 9.31 10.91
N ALA A 90 -7.93 9.14 10.77
CA ALA A 90 -6.91 9.97 11.41
C ALA A 90 -6.20 10.82 10.36
N HIS A 91 -6.90 11.82 9.84
CA HIS A 91 -6.42 12.69 8.77
C HIS A 91 -5.24 13.55 9.24
N LEU A 92 -4.07 13.38 8.61
CA LEU A 92 -2.82 14.01 9.06
C LEU A 92 -2.41 15.21 8.20
N GLY A 93 -3.24 15.66 7.27
CA GLY A 93 -2.77 16.69 6.36
C GLY A 93 -3.87 17.44 5.63
N ARG A 94 -3.42 18.17 4.62
CA ARG A 94 -4.25 18.99 3.72
C ARG A 94 -4.73 18.14 2.53
N ALA A 95 -5.12 18.80 1.43
CA ALA A 95 -5.61 18.16 0.21
C ALA A 95 -4.72 17.01 -0.32
N GLY A 96 -3.39 17.13 -0.21
CA GLY A 96 -2.46 16.05 -0.58
C GLY A 96 -2.69 14.75 0.18
N TRP A 97 -3.06 14.83 1.49
CA TRP A 97 -3.41 13.65 2.28
C TRP A 97 -4.65 12.94 1.72
N SER A 98 -5.68 13.70 1.35
CA SER A 98 -6.89 13.15 0.72
C SER A 98 -6.58 12.47 -0.61
N VAL A 99 -5.70 13.04 -1.43
CA VAL A 99 -5.23 12.40 -2.67
C VAL A 99 -4.50 11.08 -2.37
N GLY A 100 -3.66 11.04 -1.33
CA GLY A 100 -3.01 9.80 -0.88
C GLY A 100 -3.99 8.73 -0.44
N ILE A 101 -5.07 9.10 0.26
CA ILE A 101 -6.18 8.18 0.62
C ILE A 101 -6.80 7.59 -0.65
N PHE A 102 -7.10 8.41 -1.66
CA PHE A 102 -7.61 7.92 -2.94
C PHE A 102 -6.62 6.98 -3.63
N CYS A 103 -5.32 7.29 -3.62
CA CYS A 103 -4.30 6.39 -4.17
C CYS A 103 -4.34 5.02 -3.48
N LEU A 104 -4.41 4.96 -2.14
CA LEU A 104 -4.52 3.71 -1.40
C LEU A 104 -5.80 2.92 -1.75
N ALA A 105 -6.94 3.61 -1.83
CA ALA A 105 -8.22 2.97 -2.16
C ALA A 105 -8.25 2.45 -3.61
N PHE A 106 -7.73 3.22 -4.56
CA PHE A 106 -7.62 2.78 -5.96
C PHE A 106 -6.61 1.65 -6.13
N LEU A 107 -5.47 1.68 -5.42
CA LEU A 107 -4.53 0.56 -5.39
C LEU A 107 -5.19 -0.71 -4.85
N ALA A 108 -5.98 -0.61 -3.78
CA ALA A 108 -6.70 -1.77 -3.25
C ALA A 108 -7.64 -2.38 -4.30
N LEU A 109 -8.40 -1.55 -5.01
CA LEU A 109 -9.27 -2.00 -6.10
C LEU A 109 -8.46 -2.62 -7.25
N ASP A 110 -7.41 -1.95 -7.69
CA ASP A 110 -6.58 -2.37 -8.82
C ASP A 110 -5.89 -3.72 -8.54
N VAL A 111 -5.37 -3.92 -7.33
CA VAL A 111 -4.76 -5.20 -6.91
C VAL A 111 -5.79 -6.33 -6.85
N VAL A 112 -7.04 -6.07 -6.42
CA VAL A 112 -8.12 -7.08 -6.53
C VAL A 112 -8.38 -7.45 -7.98
N LEU A 113 -8.47 -6.45 -8.87
CA LEU A 113 -8.70 -6.68 -10.29
C LEU A 113 -7.54 -7.43 -10.95
N LEU A 114 -6.30 -7.18 -10.56
CA LEU A 114 -5.13 -7.93 -11.03
C LEU A 114 -5.20 -9.41 -10.65
N GLY A 115 -5.67 -9.75 -9.46
CA GLY A 115 -5.87 -11.13 -9.04
C GLY A 115 -7.04 -11.82 -9.76
N LEU A 116 -8.07 -11.07 -10.19
CA LEU A 116 -9.22 -11.59 -10.92
C LEU A 116 -8.95 -11.77 -12.42
N TRP A 117 -8.19 -10.85 -13.04
CA TRP A 117 -7.84 -10.88 -14.46
C TRP A 117 -6.40 -11.34 -14.64
N ASP A 118 -6.23 -12.63 -14.73
CA ASP A 118 -4.96 -13.33 -14.97
C ASP A 118 -4.69 -13.63 -16.46
N GLU A 119 -5.56 -13.17 -17.35
CA GLU A 119 -5.37 -13.31 -18.80
C GLU A 119 -4.19 -12.47 -19.29
N PHE A 120 -3.06 -13.09 -19.28
CA PHE A 120 -1.87 -12.58 -19.98
C PHE A 120 -1.95 -13.02 -21.44
N GLY A 121 -1.60 -12.14 -22.33
CA GLY A 121 -1.64 -12.28 -23.77
C GLY A 121 -1.18 -13.56 -24.47
N ALA A 122 -1.04 -14.69 -23.77
CA ALA A 122 -0.81 -15.98 -24.41
C ALA A 122 -2.01 -16.46 -25.27
N SER A 123 -3.19 -15.90 -25.06
CA SER A 123 -4.38 -16.09 -25.91
C SER A 123 -4.70 -14.87 -26.78
N ALA A 124 -3.95 -13.77 -26.66
CA ALA A 124 -4.16 -12.60 -27.50
C ALA A 124 -3.77 -12.91 -28.93
N GLN A 125 -4.73 -12.78 -29.84
CA GLN A 125 -4.47 -12.85 -31.28
C GLN A 125 -3.61 -11.64 -31.68
N PRO A 126 -2.71 -11.78 -32.69
CA PRO A 126 -2.00 -10.63 -33.23
C PRO A 126 -3.00 -9.55 -33.65
N GLY A 127 -3.01 -8.40 -32.93
CA GLY A 127 -3.91 -7.28 -33.20
C GLY A 127 -4.91 -6.98 -32.06
N ASP A 128 -5.06 -7.82 -31.03
CA ASP A 128 -6.01 -7.63 -29.92
C ASP A 128 -5.61 -6.50 -28.94
N GLY A 129 -4.42 -5.92 -29.12
CA GLY A 129 -3.93 -4.86 -28.25
C GLY A 129 -3.47 -5.36 -26.88
N MET A 130 -3.37 -4.44 -25.93
CA MET A 130 -2.88 -4.70 -24.57
C MET A 130 -3.94 -5.42 -23.73
N SER A 131 -3.57 -6.50 -23.03
CA SER A 131 -4.48 -7.26 -22.15
C SER A 131 -5.01 -6.38 -21.00
N VAL A 132 -6.12 -6.78 -20.39
CA VAL A 132 -6.69 -6.08 -19.23
C VAL A 132 -5.68 -6.05 -18.08
N HIS A 133 -5.05 -7.19 -17.77
CA HIS A 133 -4.02 -7.28 -16.74
C HIS A 133 -2.88 -6.28 -16.97
N THR A 134 -2.36 -6.19 -18.21
CA THR A 134 -1.31 -5.23 -18.55
C THR A 134 -1.77 -3.79 -18.36
N LYS A 135 -3.01 -3.44 -18.74
CA LYS A 135 -3.56 -2.10 -18.50
C LYS A 135 -3.64 -1.78 -17.02
N LEU A 136 -4.12 -2.71 -16.19
CA LEU A 136 -4.17 -2.58 -14.73
C LEU A 136 -2.74 -2.40 -14.15
N SER A 137 -1.76 -3.18 -14.59
CA SER A 137 -0.38 -3.03 -14.13
C SER A 137 0.22 -1.65 -14.42
N PHE A 138 -0.24 -0.95 -15.47
CA PHE A 138 0.14 0.43 -15.74
C PHE A 138 -0.53 1.43 -14.80
N VAL A 139 -1.69 1.11 -14.22
CA VAL A 139 -2.37 1.98 -13.25
C VAL A 139 -1.62 2.00 -11.91
N LEU A 140 -0.99 0.90 -11.51
CA LEU A 140 -0.15 0.85 -10.31
C LEU A 140 0.95 1.92 -10.33
N GLY A 141 1.53 2.19 -11.50
CA GLY A 141 2.66 3.11 -11.67
C GLY A 141 2.42 4.48 -11.03
N PRO A 142 1.47 5.26 -11.54
CA PRO A 142 1.18 6.59 -11.02
C PRO A 142 0.65 6.55 -9.57
N LEU A 143 -0.06 5.52 -9.14
CA LEU A 143 -0.61 5.44 -7.79
C LEU A 143 0.48 5.21 -6.74
N PHE A 144 1.42 4.28 -6.97
CA PHE A 144 2.56 4.06 -6.07
C PHE A 144 3.60 5.17 -6.12
N LEU A 145 3.64 5.96 -7.19
CA LEU A 145 4.48 7.16 -7.25
C LEU A 145 3.85 8.34 -6.53
N LEU A 146 2.61 8.67 -6.88
CA LEU A 146 1.93 9.88 -6.41
C LEU A 146 1.50 9.75 -4.95
N GLY A 147 0.93 8.59 -4.56
CA GLY A 147 0.38 8.38 -3.22
C GLY A 147 1.34 8.74 -2.08
N PRO A 148 2.54 8.15 -2.00
CA PRO A 148 3.49 8.50 -0.96
C PRO A 148 3.95 9.96 -1.04
N LEU A 149 4.22 10.50 -2.24
CA LEU A 149 4.73 11.87 -2.40
C LEU A 149 3.75 12.92 -1.88
N VAL A 150 2.46 12.79 -2.18
CA VAL A 150 1.45 13.76 -1.72
C VAL A 150 1.17 13.67 -0.22
N MET A 151 1.52 12.53 0.42
CA MET A 151 1.39 12.34 1.87
C MET A 151 2.62 12.82 2.66
N VAL A 152 3.76 13.08 2.00
CA VAL A 152 5.01 13.56 2.65
C VAL A 152 4.78 14.76 3.58
N PRO A 153 4.04 15.83 3.18
CA PRO A 153 3.84 16.98 4.07
C PRO A 153 3.11 16.62 5.37
N GLY A 154 2.17 15.66 5.32
CA GLY A 154 1.45 15.20 6.50
C GLY A 154 2.34 14.46 7.49
N VAL A 155 3.06 13.44 7.02
CA VAL A 155 3.96 12.65 7.88
C VAL A 155 5.22 13.41 8.27
N GLY A 156 5.67 14.35 7.44
CA GLY A 156 6.85 15.18 7.71
C GLY A 156 6.69 16.07 8.93
N GLY A 157 5.45 16.47 9.25
CA GLY A 157 5.10 17.17 10.49
C GLY A 157 5.22 16.28 11.74
N LEU A 158 5.15 14.95 11.58
CA LEU A 158 5.29 13.99 12.67
C LEU A 158 6.73 13.47 12.79
N SER A 159 7.35 13.10 11.65
CA SER A 159 8.67 12.48 11.63
C SER A 159 9.35 12.66 10.27
N ARG A 160 10.59 13.16 10.28
CA ARG A 160 11.45 13.24 9.10
C ARG A 160 11.78 11.86 8.54
N THR A 161 11.87 10.83 9.40
CA THR A 161 12.12 9.45 8.99
C THR A 161 10.98 8.92 8.15
N TYR A 162 9.72 9.11 8.57
CA TYR A 162 8.56 8.70 7.75
C TYR A 162 8.53 9.44 6.41
N ALA A 163 8.82 10.75 6.40
CA ALA A 163 8.90 11.52 5.17
C ALA A 163 9.98 10.97 4.22
N ALA A 164 11.16 10.66 4.74
CA ALA A 164 12.26 10.08 3.95
C ALA A 164 11.90 8.68 3.40
N LEU A 165 11.24 7.83 4.20
CA LEU A 165 10.76 6.52 3.75
C LEU A 165 9.74 6.63 2.62
N PHE A 166 8.80 7.59 2.69
CA PHE A 166 7.79 7.81 1.65
C PHE A 166 8.44 8.28 0.34
N VAL A 167 9.39 9.24 0.43
CA VAL A 167 10.16 9.68 -0.74
C VAL A 167 10.99 8.54 -1.31
N GLY A 168 11.65 7.76 -0.45
CA GLY A 168 12.43 6.59 -0.83
C GLY A 168 11.58 5.52 -1.53
N ALA A 169 10.37 5.27 -1.03
CA ALA A 169 9.42 4.34 -1.66
C ALA A 169 9.03 4.81 -3.07
N ALA A 170 8.66 6.08 -3.22
CA ALA A 170 8.33 6.65 -4.53
C ALA A 170 9.51 6.59 -5.51
N ALA A 171 10.72 6.92 -5.05
CA ALA A 171 11.94 6.86 -5.87
C ALA A 171 12.28 5.42 -6.26
N SER A 172 12.23 4.47 -5.31
CA SER A 172 12.44 3.04 -5.58
C SER A 172 11.44 2.52 -6.61
N TRP A 173 10.16 2.82 -6.41
CA TRP A 173 9.12 2.44 -7.36
C TRP A 173 9.39 3.03 -8.76
N ALA A 174 9.67 4.33 -8.86
CA ALA A 174 9.94 4.98 -10.14
C ALA A 174 11.11 4.33 -10.89
N VAL A 175 12.19 4.00 -10.18
CA VAL A 175 13.39 3.39 -10.78
C VAL A 175 13.12 1.94 -11.20
N PHE A 176 12.64 1.12 -10.26
CA PHE A 176 12.57 -0.33 -10.48
C PHE A 176 11.34 -0.75 -11.29
N ALA A 177 10.18 -0.08 -11.15
CA ALA A 177 9.02 -0.36 -11.99
C ALA A 177 9.25 0.12 -13.45
N THR A 178 9.96 1.23 -13.65
CA THR A 178 10.38 1.65 -14.99
C THR A 178 11.44 0.69 -15.53
N GLY A 179 12.42 0.33 -14.72
CA GLY A 179 13.44 -0.66 -15.08
C GLY A 179 12.82 -1.99 -15.51
N PHE A 180 11.85 -2.49 -14.76
CA PHE A 180 11.07 -3.69 -15.11
C PHE A 180 10.45 -3.62 -16.52
N LYS A 181 9.84 -2.48 -16.87
CA LYS A 181 9.20 -2.30 -18.18
C LYS A 181 10.18 -2.13 -19.36
N LEU A 182 11.42 -1.76 -19.08
CA LEU A 182 12.46 -1.51 -20.07
C LEU A 182 13.54 -2.59 -20.12
N ALA A 183 13.57 -3.48 -19.13
CA ALA A 183 14.56 -4.54 -19.04
C ALA A 183 14.36 -5.58 -20.14
N PRO A 184 15.45 -6.22 -20.61
CA PRO A 184 15.35 -7.43 -21.40
C PRO A 184 14.81 -8.57 -20.55
N ASP A 185 14.17 -9.55 -21.20
CA ASP A 185 13.74 -10.79 -20.59
C ASP A 185 14.91 -11.44 -19.82
N GLY A 186 14.64 -11.91 -18.61
CA GLY A 186 15.63 -12.61 -17.78
C GLY A 186 16.13 -11.86 -16.56
N ILE A 187 15.85 -10.55 -16.40
CA ILE A 187 16.08 -9.77 -15.16
C ILE A 187 14.86 -8.95 -14.74
N ASP A 188 13.86 -8.87 -15.57
CA ASP A 188 12.64 -8.12 -15.38
C ASP A 188 11.86 -8.58 -14.12
N GLY A 189 11.79 -9.89 -13.87
CA GLY A 189 11.17 -10.44 -12.68
C GLY A 189 11.84 -9.99 -11.37
N LEU A 190 13.17 -9.86 -11.34
CA LEU A 190 13.87 -9.32 -10.18
C LEU A 190 13.55 -7.85 -9.96
N LEU A 191 13.53 -7.04 -11.02
CA LEU A 191 13.23 -5.61 -10.95
C LEU A 191 11.79 -5.37 -10.46
N GLU A 192 10.82 -6.18 -10.91
CA GLU A 192 9.45 -6.13 -10.41
C GLU A 192 9.38 -6.41 -8.91
N LYS A 193 10.05 -7.47 -8.44
CA LYS A 193 10.09 -7.82 -7.01
C LYS A 193 10.72 -6.72 -6.16
N ILE A 194 11.81 -6.10 -6.63
CA ILE A 194 12.44 -4.97 -5.94
C ILE A 194 11.50 -3.76 -5.91
N ALA A 195 10.77 -3.48 -7.00
CA ALA A 195 9.78 -2.40 -7.03
C ALA A 195 8.70 -2.61 -5.97
N VAL A 196 8.15 -3.83 -5.85
CA VAL A 196 7.14 -4.17 -4.85
C VAL A 196 7.67 -4.01 -3.43
N VAL A 197 8.88 -4.51 -3.14
CA VAL A 197 9.52 -4.32 -1.82
C VAL A 197 9.79 -2.84 -1.54
N GLY A 198 10.22 -2.08 -2.55
CA GLY A 198 10.43 -0.64 -2.43
C GLY A 198 9.14 0.12 -2.09
N ALA A 199 8.01 -0.26 -2.70
CA ALA A 199 6.70 0.32 -2.41
C ALA A 199 6.26 0.11 -0.95
N MET A 200 6.72 -0.96 -0.29
CA MET A 200 6.48 -1.19 1.14
C MET A 200 7.10 -0.11 2.04
N GLY A 201 8.08 0.65 1.57
CA GLY A 201 8.63 1.81 2.26
C GLY A 201 7.60 2.93 2.50
N TRP A 202 6.43 2.87 1.85
CA TRP A 202 5.28 3.73 2.13
C TRP A 202 4.26 3.04 3.06
N THR A 203 3.83 1.84 2.69
CA THR A 203 2.69 1.17 3.32
C THR A 203 3.00 0.57 4.69
N LEU A 204 4.20 0.01 4.90
CA LEU A 204 4.61 -0.52 6.20
C LEU A 204 4.80 0.58 7.25
N PRO A 205 5.55 1.68 6.99
CA PRO A 205 5.62 2.78 7.94
C PRO A 205 4.24 3.37 8.27
N LEU A 206 3.34 3.48 7.28
CA LEU A 206 1.98 3.94 7.52
C LEU A 206 1.19 2.98 8.42
N SER A 207 1.36 1.67 8.24
CA SER A 207 0.78 0.62 9.10
C SER A 207 1.25 0.77 10.55
N PHE A 208 2.56 0.90 10.76
CA PHE A 208 3.14 1.12 12.09
C PHE A 208 2.69 2.43 12.73
N LEU A 209 2.58 3.50 11.95
CA LEU A 209 2.10 4.79 12.43
C LEU A 209 0.71 4.68 13.05
N TYR A 210 -0.23 4.03 12.35
CA TYR A 210 -1.59 3.88 12.87
C TYR A 210 -1.68 2.89 14.02
N LEU A 211 -0.93 1.81 13.99
CA LEU A 211 -0.86 0.86 15.09
C LEU A 211 -0.34 1.55 16.37
N ALA A 212 0.77 2.27 16.29
CA ALA A 212 1.36 3.00 17.41
C ALA A 212 0.43 4.11 17.93
N ARG A 213 -0.18 4.90 17.02
CA ARG A 213 -1.11 5.96 17.39
C ARG A 213 -2.36 5.42 18.11
N GLY A 214 -2.90 4.32 17.63
CA GLY A 214 -4.03 3.65 18.29
C GLY A 214 -3.65 3.12 19.66
N TYR A 215 -2.49 2.47 19.77
CA TYR A 215 -1.98 1.96 21.05
C TYR A 215 -1.78 3.08 22.08
N GLU A 216 -1.09 4.16 21.73
CA GLU A 216 -0.89 5.29 22.64
C GLU A 216 -2.19 5.93 23.12
N LYS A 217 -3.19 6.07 22.22
CA LYS A 217 -4.49 6.62 22.60
C LYS A 217 -5.28 5.71 23.53
N SER A 218 -5.26 4.39 23.31
CA SER A 218 -5.96 3.43 24.17
C SER A 218 -5.43 3.49 25.60
N HIS A 219 -4.12 3.62 25.79
CA HIS A 219 -3.51 3.73 27.12
C HIS A 219 -3.82 5.05 27.81
N ARG A 220 -3.92 6.17 27.09
CA ARG A 220 -4.31 7.47 27.66
C ARG A 220 -5.76 7.48 28.12
N VAL A 221 -6.65 6.77 27.43
CA VAL A 221 -8.06 6.64 27.82
C VAL A 221 -8.19 5.78 29.08
N ALA A 222 -7.50 4.63 29.13
CA ALA A 222 -7.51 3.75 30.31
C ALA A 222 -6.98 4.46 31.56
N GLY A 223 -5.84 5.15 31.50
CA GLY A 223 -5.28 5.86 32.64
C GLY A 223 -6.14 7.03 33.17
N ARG A 224 -7.00 7.62 32.31
CA ARG A 224 -7.99 8.62 32.79
C ARG A 224 -9.17 7.98 33.50
N ALA A 225 -9.59 6.79 33.09
CA ALA A 225 -10.69 6.08 33.75
C ALA A 225 -10.31 5.54 35.13
N GLU A 226 -9.02 5.28 35.39
CA GLU A 226 -8.51 4.82 36.68
C GLU A 226 -8.27 6.00 37.67
N ALA A 227 -8.16 7.23 37.19
CA ALA A 227 -7.86 8.42 37.98
C ALA A 227 -9.11 9.25 38.42
N GLY A 228 -10.29 8.88 37.94
CA GLY A 228 -11.59 9.54 38.24
C GLY A 228 -12.53 8.63 38.97
#